data_067d109031e28df5a23602f5dc15990f
#
_entry.id   067d109031e28df5a23602f5dc15990f
#
_cell.length_a   1.000
_cell.length_b   1.000
_cell.length_c   1.000
_cell.angle_alpha   90.00
_cell.angle_beta   90.00
_cell.angle_gamma   90.00
#
_symmetry.space_group_name_H-M   'P 1'
#
loop_
_entity.id
_entity.type
_entity.pdbx_description
1 polymer ?
#
loop_
_entity_poly.entity_id
_entity_poly.type
_entity_poly.pdbx_seq_one_letter_code
_entity_poly.pdbx_strand_id
1 'polypeptide(L)'
;MATIRKEIEINRSPGFVWDAIRDVGNIHKRLVPGFAVDCKLEGDWRTVTFANGMVVRELIVSVDDAIRRHSWAAQGELLTHYNTSAQVFP
;
A
#
# COMPACT_ATOMS: atom_id res chain seq x y z
N MET A 1 -6.94 -20.38 4.31
CA MET A 1 -6.40 -19.08 3.88
C MET A 1 -4.88 -19.16 3.83
N ALA A 2 -4.27 -18.79 2.72
CA ALA A 2 -2.83 -18.80 2.58
C ALA A 2 -2.27 -17.44 2.99
N THR A 3 -1.22 -17.45 3.80
CA THR A 3 -0.48 -16.24 4.17
C THR A 3 0.85 -16.23 3.41
N ILE A 4 1.09 -15.15 2.67
CA ILE A 4 2.35 -14.94 1.97
C ILE A 4 3.12 -13.84 2.71
N ARG A 5 4.36 -14.16 3.10
CA ARG A 5 5.25 -13.19 3.72
C ARG A 5 6.48 -13.02 2.86
N LYS A 6 6.82 -11.78 2.54
CA LYS A 6 8.05 -11.42 1.83
C LYS A 6 8.80 -10.36 2.60
N GLU A 7 10.11 -10.50 2.68
CA GLU A 7 11.00 -9.51 3.27
C GLU A 7 12.00 -9.05 2.22
N ILE A 8 12.23 -7.74 2.14
CA ILE A 8 13.24 -7.17 1.27
C ILE A 8 14.10 -6.19 2.07
N GLU A 9 15.36 -6.10 1.71
CA GLU A 9 16.26 -5.11 2.25
C GLU A 9 16.26 -3.88 1.34
N ILE A 10 16.13 -2.69 1.94
CA ILE A 10 16.13 -1.44 1.20
C ILE A 10 17.27 -0.59 1.73
N ASN A 11 18.11 -0.09 0.82
CA ASN A 11 19.26 0.75 1.16
C ASN A 11 18.84 2.21 1.43
N ARG A 12 17.94 2.37 2.41
CA ARG A 12 17.44 3.65 2.89
C ARG A 12 17.14 3.54 4.38
N SER A 13 17.07 4.65 5.09
CA SER A 13 16.71 4.64 6.49
C SER A 13 15.28 4.12 6.68
N PRO A 14 15.00 3.42 7.80
CA PRO A 14 13.64 2.96 8.10
C PRO A 14 12.61 4.11 8.12
N GLY A 15 12.99 5.27 8.64
CA GLY A 15 12.11 6.44 8.65
C GLY A 15 11.78 6.96 7.27
N PHE A 16 12.73 6.95 6.35
CA PHE A 16 12.50 7.34 4.96
C PHE A 16 11.52 6.40 4.27
N VAL A 17 11.70 5.10 4.44
CA VAL A 17 10.83 4.08 3.85
C VAL A 17 9.43 4.18 4.43
N TRP A 18 9.32 4.31 5.75
CA TRP A 18 8.02 4.45 6.42
C TRP A 18 7.28 5.71 5.98
N ASP A 19 7.98 6.81 5.81
CA ASP A 19 7.36 8.06 5.36
C ASP A 19 6.67 7.90 4.01
N ALA A 20 7.26 7.12 3.11
CA ALA A 20 6.66 6.82 1.81
C ALA A 20 5.45 5.87 1.93
N ILE A 21 5.54 4.85 2.78
CA ILE A 21 4.46 3.86 2.97
C ILE A 21 3.24 4.49 3.63
N ARG A 22 3.43 5.33 4.65
CA ARG A 22 2.33 5.97 5.37
C ARG A 22 1.58 7.00 4.54
N ASP A 23 2.18 7.49 3.46
CA ASP A 23 1.56 8.45 2.56
C ASP A 23 0.64 7.71 1.58
N VAL A 24 -0.48 7.24 2.11
CA VAL A 24 -1.37 6.27 1.45
C VAL A 24 -2.06 6.82 0.19
N GLY A 25 -2.12 8.14 0.02
CA GLY A 25 -2.69 8.77 -1.16
C GLY A 25 -1.69 9.04 -2.29
N ASN A 26 -0.41 8.76 -2.09
CA ASN A 26 0.67 9.06 -3.04
C ASN A 26 1.52 7.85 -3.41
N ILE A 27 0.95 6.65 -3.36
CA ILE A 27 1.71 5.44 -3.71
C ILE A 27 2.20 5.44 -5.15
N HIS A 28 1.46 6.06 -6.05
CA HIS A 28 1.84 6.17 -7.47
C HIS A 28 3.03 7.10 -7.71
N LYS A 29 3.34 7.97 -6.75
CA LYS A 29 4.48 8.89 -6.85
C LYS A 29 5.66 8.43 -6.01
N ARG A 30 5.43 7.80 -4.87
CA ARG A 30 6.45 7.54 -3.85
C ARG A 30 6.84 6.08 -3.71
N LEU A 31 5.95 5.13 -4.00
CA LEU A 31 6.23 3.70 -3.80
C LEU A 31 6.42 2.95 -5.10
N VAL A 32 5.48 3.07 -6.01
CA VAL A 32 5.46 2.26 -7.24
C VAL A 32 5.23 3.13 -8.49
N PRO A 33 6.09 4.15 -8.71
CA PRO A 33 5.96 4.98 -9.90
C PRO A 33 6.13 4.13 -11.17
N GLY A 34 5.28 4.38 -12.16
CA GLY A 34 5.26 3.60 -13.39
C GLY A 34 4.42 2.32 -13.30
N PHE A 35 4.26 1.74 -12.13
CA PHE A 35 3.36 0.59 -11.92
C PHE A 35 1.95 1.06 -11.59
N ALA A 36 1.81 1.98 -10.64
CA ALA A 36 0.57 2.69 -10.37
C ALA A 36 0.65 4.08 -10.99
N VAL A 37 -0.39 4.48 -11.74
CA VAL A 37 -0.41 5.75 -12.48
C VAL A 37 -1.29 6.80 -11.83
N ASP A 38 -2.22 6.39 -10.96
CA ASP A 38 -3.11 7.29 -10.24
C ASP A 38 -3.52 6.68 -8.89
N CYS A 39 -3.80 7.55 -7.93
CA CYS A 39 -4.31 7.17 -6.63
C CYS A 39 -5.21 8.27 -6.11
N LYS A 40 -6.46 7.95 -5.81
CA LYS A 40 -7.44 8.88 -5.26
C LYS A 40 -7.86 8.42 -3.88
N LEU A 41 -7.79 9.33 -2.92
CA LEU A 41 -8.17 9.08 -1.55
C LEU A 41 -9.52 9.74 -1.26
N GLU A 42 -10.48 8.94 -0.76
CA GLU A 42 -11.79 9.42 -0.33
C GLU A 42 -12.12 8.79 1.03
N GLY A 43 -12.03 9.59 2.10
CA GLY A 43 -12.19 9.08 3.46
C GLY A 43 -11.16 7.99 3.74
N ASP A 44 -11.62 6.81 4.12
CA ASP A 44 -10.76 5.66 4.41
C ASP A 44 -10.50 4.77 3.19
N TRP A 45 -10.99 5.18 2.02
CA TRP A 45 -10.81 4.41 0.79
C TRP A 45 -9.79 5.05 -0.13
N ARG A 46 -9.03 4.20 -0.79
CA ARG A 46 -8.06 4.58 -1.80
C ARG A 46 -8.40 3.84 -3.09
N THR A 47 -8.51 4.56 -4.21
CA THR A 47 -8.70 3.96 -5.54
C THR A 47 -7.39 4.07 -6.30
N VAL A 48 -6.80 2.94 -6.64
CA VAL A 48 -5.51 2.86 -7.32
C VAL A 48 -5.73 2.42 -8.75
N THR A 49 -5.21 3.19 -9.71
CA THR A 49 -5.19 2.81 -11.12
C THR A 49 -3.78 2.40 -11.50
N PHE A 50 -3.65 1.19 -12.05
CA PHE A 50 -2.37 0.65 -12.48
C PHE A 50 -2.11 0.92 -13.97
N ALA A 51 -0.83 0.80 -14.36
CA ALA A 51 -0.41 1.08 -15.73
C ALA A 51 -1.07 0.17 -16.76
N ASN A 52 -1.47 -1.04 -16.37
CA ASN A 52 -2.21 -1.97 -17.24
C ASN A 52 -3.71 -1.69 -17.34
N GLY A 53 -4.19 -0.61 -16.73
CA GLY A 53 -5.60 -0.22 -16.72
C GLY A 53 -6.43 -0.83 -15.59
N MET A 54 -5.87 -1.74 -14.78
CA MET A 54 -6.58 -2.31 -13.64
C MET A 54 -6.84 -1.24 -12.58
N VAL A 55 -8.05 -1.24 -12.02
CA VAL A 55 -8.44 -0.34 -10.93
C VAL A 55 -8.78 -1.17 -9.71
N VAL A 56 -8.17 -0.84 -8.58
CA VAL A 56 -8.39 -1.55 -7.31
C VAL A 56 -8.79 -0.53 -6.26
N ARG A 57 -9.86 -0.84 -5.51
CA ARG A 57 -10.24 -0.07 -4.32
C ARG A 57 -9.66 -0.73 -3.09
N GLU A 58 -9.06 0.07 -2.24
CA GLU A 58 -8.41 -0.39 -1.02
C GLU A 58 -8.94 0.37 0.19
N LEU A 59 -9.46 -0.37 1.17
CA LEU A 59 -9.84 0.20 2.45
C LEU A 59 -8.59 0.35 3.31
N ILE A 60 -8.31 1.55 3.77
CA ILE A 60 -7.22 1.81 4.71
C ILE A 60 -7.67 1.36 6.09
N VAL A 61 -7.14 0.24 6.56
CA VAL A 61 -7.52 -0.36 7.84
C VAL A 61 -6.78 0.30 8.99
N SER A 62 -5.45 0.43 8.87
CA SER A 62 -4.65 1.08 9.91
C SER A 62 -3.36 1.64 9.36
N VAL A 63 -2.91 2.74 9.95
CA VAL A 63 -1.56 3.29 9.79
C VAL A 63 -1.03 3.51 11.20
N ASP A 64 -0.06 2.70 11.62
CA ASP A 64 0.48 2.73 12.98
C ASP A 64 1.93 3.22 12.93
N ASP A 65 2.15 4.46 13.32
CA ASP A 65 3.47 5.07 13.30
C ASP A 65 4.40 4.50 14.38
N ALA A 66 3.85 3.99 15.48
CA ALA A 66 4.65 3.46 16.58
C ALA A 66 5.42 2.20 16.17
N ILE A 67 4.78 1.31 15.42
CA ILE A 67 5.39 0.09 14.93
C ILE A 67 5.68 0.13 13.43
N ARG A 68 5.41 1.26 12.78
CA ARG A 68 5.60 1.48 11.34
C ARG A 68 4.93 0.39 10.50
N ARG A 69 3.63 0.24 10.72
CA ARG A 69 2.83 -0.76 10.04
C ARG A 69 1.60 -0.14 9.40
N HIS A 70 1.36 -0.49 8.14
CA HIS A 70 0.17 -0.11 7.39
C HIS A 70 -0.57 -1.36 6.95
N SER A 71 -1.89 -1.40 7.19
CA SER A 71 -2.76 -2.50 6.77
C SER A 71 -3.89 -1.96 5.91
N TRP A 72 -4.24 -2.71 4.88
CA TRP A 72 -5.34 -2.36 3.99
C TRP A 72 -6.02 -3.61 3.46
N ALA A 73 -7.26 -3.45 3.00
CA ALA A 73 -8.04 -4.52 2.37
C ALA A 73 -8.34 -4.13 0.93
N ALA A 74 -7.90 -4.93 -0.02
CA ALA A 74 -8.08 -4.68 -1.45
C ALA A 74 -9.36 -5.32 -1.96
N GLN A 75 -10.06 -4.63 -2.87
CA GLN A 75 -11.25 -5.09 -3.54
C GLN A 75 -11.21 -4.66 -5.01
N GLY A 76 -11.43 -5.59 -5.92
CA GLY A 76 -11.39 -5.31 -7.36
C GLY A 76 -12.17 -6.36 -8.13
N GLU A 77 -12.25 -6.19 -9.46
CA GLU A 77 -13.02 -7.08 -10.33
C GLU A 77 -12.58 -8.54 -10.25
N LEU A 78 -11.28 -8.76 -10.08
CA LEU A 78 -10.69 -10.10 -9.99
C LEU A 78 -10.40 -10.53 -8.56
N LEU A 79 -10.75 -9.68 -7.57
CA LEU A 79 -10.46 -9.92 -6.17
C LEU A 79 -11.76 -9.89 -5.38
N THR A 80 -12.09 -10.96 -4.68
CA THR A 80 -13.24 -10.96 -3.77
C THR A 80 -12.87 -10.32 -2.44
N HIS A 81 -11.75 -10.74 -1.85
CA HIS A 81 -11.25 -10.18 -0.60
C HIS A 81 -9.75 -10.39 -0.49
N TYR A 82 -9.02 -9.35 -0.14
CA TYR A 82 -7.57 -9.42 0.00
C TYR A 82 -7.10 -8.45 1.09
N ASN A 83 -6.54 -8.99 2.16
CA ASN A 83 -5.98 -8.22 3.26
C ASN A 83 -4.46 -8.23 3.16
N THR A 84 -3.86 -7.06 3.25
CA THR A 84 -2.42 -6.88 3.11
C THR A 84 -1.90 -5.98 4.23
N SER A 85 -0.65 -6.19 4.62
CA SER A 85 0.05 -5.29 5.51
C SER A 85 1.50 -5.12 5.09
N ALA A 86 2.06 -3.96 5.41
CA ALA A 86 3.47 -3.67 5.23
C ALA A 86 4.02 -3.10 6.54
N GLN A 87 5.20 -3.54 6.94
CA GLN A 87 5.85 -3.07 8.17
C GLN A 87 7.31 -2.80 7.90
N VAL A 88 7.82 -1.70 8.47
CA VAL A 88 9.22 -1.31 8.35
C VAL A 88 9.93 -1.65 9.65
N PHE A 89 11.00 -2.43 9.55
CA PHE A 89 11.85 -2.79 10.68
C PHE A 89 13.14 -1.99 10.68
N PRO A 90 13.70 -1.74 11.88
CA PRO A 90 14.98 -1.03 11.97
C PRO A 90 16.11 -1.74 11.26
#